data_9d7eb563530316cc447b6dd204493dfa
#
_entry.id   9d7eb563530316cc447b6dd204493dfa
#
_cell.length_a   1.000
_cell.length_b   1.000
_cell.length_c   1.000
_cell.angle_alpha   90.00
_cell.angle_beta   90.00
_cell.angle_gamma   90.00
#
_symmetry.space_group_name_H-M   'P 1'
#
loop_
_entity.id
_entity.type
_entity.pdbx_description
1 polymer ?
#
loop_
_entity_poly.entity_id
_entity_poly.type
_entity_poly.pdbx_seq_one_letter_code
_entity_poly.pdbx_strand_id
1 'polypeptide(L)'
;MKPIIKLKKGLNLRLIGEALLTLKQAEPSATYALQPTDFLGIVPRLQVKENDHVKIGDTLFADKETERIKFVAPVSGTVTSIVRGERRKLLRIIITPDAEQQEKAIAPLDLDKDTPETVTEKLLETGLFAFLQQRPYAITASPKDTPKAIFVSAFSKMPLAADFSFVVKGQEAAFKAGLTVLSRLAKVHLGISPDQVGQDFVPTNGVDVNVFDGPNPSGNVGVQINHISPINKGDIVWTIGAEEVIFIGRYAQTGKLDFTRRIAVAGAEVQDPSYYEIKLGASLKTLLKEQLKTAEHVRIINGNPLVGRKADLEGYVGAHTTEVCALPEGDNVHEVFGWIAPRFNEFSTSRSYFSWLFGKKKYNPDCRIKGGQRHMIMSAEYERVFPMDVLPSFLIKAIITGDIDRQEALGIYEVAPEDFAVAEYIDSSKLELQRIVREGLDILRKENS
;
A
#
# COMPACT_ATOMS: atom_id res chain seq x y z
N MET A 1 15.00 -15.16 20.59
CA MET A 1 13.96 -14.30 20.02
C MET A 1 14.25 -12.88 20.47
N LYS A 2 14.23 -11.90 19.57
CA LYS A 2 14.42 -10.49 19.94
C LYS A 2 13.27 -10.04 20.86
N PRO A 3 13.50 -9.00 21.71
CA PRO A 3 12.43 -8.46 22.55
C PRO A 3 11.31 -7.88 21.69
N ILE A 4 10.07 -7.98 22.17
CA ILE A 4 8.90 -7.41 21.51
C ILE A 4 8.97 -5.89 21.64
N ILE A 5 8.86 -5.19 20.50
CA ILE A 5 8.79 -3.72 20.45
C ILE A 5 7.34 -3.31 20.73
N LYS A 6 7.11 -2.74 21.91
CA LYS A 6 5.77 -2.33 22.36
C LYS A 6 5.51 -0.87 22.06
N LEU A 7 4.50 -0.61 21.24
CA LEU A 7 4.04 0.73 20.88
C LEU A 7 2.79 1.10 21.67
N LYS A 8 2.81 2.27 22.29
CA LYS A 8 1.67 2.74 23.12
C LYS A 8 0.81 3.77 22.41
N LYS A 9 1.40 4.53 21.48
CA LYS A 9 0.71 5.58 20.71
C LYS A 9 0.05 4.98 19.47
N GLY A 10 -1.11 5.48 19.12
CA GLY A 10 -1.88 5.04 17.97
C GLY A 10 -3.37 4.99 18.23
N LEU A 11 -4.13 4.51 17.24
CA LEU A 11 -5.58 4.41 17.31
C LEU A 11 -6.09 3.26 16.46
N ASN A 12 -6.82 2.33 17.05
CA ASN A 12 -7.52 1.29 16.33
C ASN A 12 -8.94 1.73 15.99
N LEU A 13 -9.24 1.81 14.70
CA LEU A 13 -10.58 2.07 14.19
C LEU A 13 -11.27 0.74 13.87
N ARG A 14 -12.30 0.41 14.63
CA ARG A 14 -13.08 -0.83 14.45
C ARG A 14 -14.25 -0.54 13.55
N LEU A 15 -14.15 -0.95 12.28
CA LEU A 15 -15.20 -0.79 11.30
C LEU A 15 -15.98 -2.09 11.09
N ILE A 16 -17.23 -1.97 10.66
CA ILE A 16 -18.07 -3.10 10.23
C ILE A 16 -17.63 -3.52 8.83
N GLY A 17 -17.71 -4.84 8.53
CA GLY A 17 -17.45 -5.37 7.20
C GLY A 17 -16.01 -5.85 6.99
N GLU A 18 -15.31 -6.27 8.04
CA GLU A 18 -14.04 -7.00 7.89
C GLU A 18 -14.23 -8.25 7.03
N ALA A 19 -13.28 -8.54 6.14
CA ALA A 19 -13.32 -9.72 5.28
C ALA A 19 -13.21 -11.00 6.13
N LEU A 20 -14.13 -11.94 5.90
CA LEU A 20 -14.07 -13.28 6.48
C LEU A 20 -12.88 -14.04 5.88
N LEU A 21 -12.22 -14.88 6.68
CA LEU A 21 -11.08 -15.69 6.25
C LEU A 21 -11.52 -16.85 5.34
N THR A 22 -12.19 -16.50 4.26
CA THR A 22 -12.69 -17.41 3.23
C THR A 22 -12.17 -16.95 1.87
N LEU A 23 -11.47 -17.83 1.16
CA LEU A 23 -10.98 -17.54 -0.18
C LEU A 23 -12.03 -17.96 -1.21
N LYS A 24 -12.41 -17.02 -2.06
CA LYS A 24 -13.32 -17.24 -3.18
C LYS A 24 -12.57 -17.10 -4.50
N GLN A 25 -13.03 -17.79 -5.50
CA GLN A 25 -12.60 -17.58 -6.89
C GLN A 25 -13.33 -16.37 -7.44
N ALA A 26 -12.57 -15.38 -7.93
CA ALA A 26 -13.14 -14.29 -8.70
C ALA A 26 -13.44 -14.74 -10.14
N GLU A 27 -14.47 -14.17 -10.75
CA GLU A 27 -14.65 -14.33 -12.19
C GLU A 27 -13.42 -13.73 -12.92
N PRO A 28 -12.93 -14.37 -14.01
CA PRO A 28 -11.88 -13.76 -14.81
C PRO A 28 -12.28 -12.37 -15.30
N SER A 29 -11.41 -11.39 -15.11
CA SER A 29 -11.69 -10.04 -15.60
C SER A 29 -11.70 -10.00 -17.12
N ALA A 30 -12.69 -9.31 -17.70
CA ALA A 30 -12.74 -9.09 -19.14
C ALA A 30 -11.57 -8.23 -19.63
N THR A 31 -11.03 -7.40 -18.78
CA THR A 31 -9.85 -6.55 -19.03
C THR A 31 -9.00 -6.40 -17.79
N TYR A 32 -7.72 -6.14 -17.98
CA TYR A 32 -6.74 -5.84 -16.94
C TYR A 32 -6.06 -4.52 -17.23
N ALA A 33 -5.63 -3.79 -16.24
CA ALA A 33 -4.90 -2.56 -16.47
C ALA A 33 -3.69 -2.41 -15.55
N LEU A 34 -2.60 -1.87 -16.11
CA LEU A 34 -1.49 -1.38 -15.33
C LEU A 34 -1.53 0.15 -15.30
N GLN A 35 -1.41 0.72 -14.10
CA GLN A 35 -1.58 2.14 -13.85
C GLN A 35 -0.24 2.76 -13.42
N PRO A 36 0.41 3.60 -14.27
CA PRO A 36 1.66 4.26 -13.89
C PRO A 36 1.55 5.12 -12.64
N THR A 37 0.34 5.59 -12.31
CA THR A 37 0.06 6.39 -11.11
C THR A 37 0.22 5.64 -9.80
N ASP A 38 0.31 4.30 -9.84
CA ASP A 38 0.55 3.48 -8.67
C ASP A 38 2.04 3.46 -8.28
N PHE A 39 2.91 3.83 -9.21
CA PHE A 39 4.36 3.86 -9.03
C PHE A 39 4.84 5.31 -8.91
N LEU A 40 5.11 5.74 -7.69
CA LEU A 40 5.51 7.11 -7.41
C LEU A 40 6.97 7.37 -7.81
N GLY A 41 7.25 8.60 -8.17
CA GLY A 41 8.62 9.05 -8.46
C GLY A 41 9.14 8.72 -9.85
N ILE A 42 8.35 8.05 -10.71
CA ILE A 42 8.72 7.71 -12.09
C ILE A 42 8.09 8.66 -13.12
N VAL A 43 8.72 8.76 -14.27
CA VAL A 43 8.16 9.41 -15.47
C VAL A 43 7.93 8.34 -16.53
N PRO A 44 6.67 7.89 -16.76
CA PRO A 44 6.41 6.74 -17.62
C PRO A 44 6.71 7.05 -19.10
N ARG A 45 7.54 6.21 -19.73
CA ARG A 45 7.78 6.16 -21.17
C ARG A 45 7.15 4.91 -21.75
N LEU A 46 6.10 5.11 -22.54
CA LEU A 46 5.33 4.04 -23.16
C LEU A 46 6.19 3.22 -24.12
N GLN A 47 6.05 1.88 -24.08
CA GLN A 47 6.78 0.93 -24.94
C GLN A 47 5.84 0.16 -25.88
N VAL A 48 4.54 0.33 -25.75
CA VAL A 48 3.51 -0.35 -26.54
C VAL A 48 2.55 0.64 -27.19
N LYS A 49 1.79 0.18 -28.16
CA LYS A 49 0.71 0.92 -28.85
C LYS A 49 -0.61 0.17 -28.69
N GLU A 50 -1.72 0.85 -28.95
CA GLU A 50 -3.01 0.19 -29.07
C GLU A 50 -2.97 -0.82 -30.22
N ASN A 51 -3.60 -1.97 -29.99
CA ASN A 51 -3.62 -3.17 -30.80
C ASN A 51 -2.31 -4.00 -30.81
N ASP A 52 -1.29 -3.63 -30.05
CA ASP A 52 -0.14 -4.51 -29.86
C ASP A 52 -0.55 -5.75 -29.03
N HIS A 53 -0.07 -6.93 -29.44
CA HIS A 53 -0.18 -8.15 -28.65
C HIS A 53 1.01 -8.25 -27.70
N VAL A 54 0.75 -8.53 -26.42
CA VAL A 54 1.76 -8.64 -25.37
C VAL A 54 1.66 -9.99 -24.64
N LYS A 55 2.79 -10.51 -24.20
CA LYS A 55 2.90 -11.68 -23.33
C LYS A 55 3.09 -11.26 -21.87
N ILE A 56 2.82 -12.16 -20.93
CA ILE A 56 3.17 -11.92 -19.52
C ILE A 56 4.67 -11.63 -19.44
N GLY A 57 5.05 -10.50 -18.82
CA GLY A 57 6.44 -10.06 -18.72
C GLY A 57 6.92 -9.15 -19.84
N ASP A 58 6.12 -8.87 -20.87
CA ASP A 58 6.47 -7.85 -21.86
C ASP A 58 6.33 -6.45 -21.28
N THR A 59 7.26 -5.57 -21.61
CA THR A 59 7.31 -4.22 -21.07
C THR A 59 6.20 -3.34 -21.66
N LEU A 60 5.32 -2.83 -20.82
CA LEU A 60 4.28 -1.88 -21.22
C LEU A 60 4.80 -0.44 -21.22
N PHE A 61 5.54 -0.08 -20.19
CA PHE A 61 6.24 1.20 -20.08
C PHE A 61 7.49 1.03 -19.22
N ALA A 62 8.40 1.98 -19.31
CA ALA A 62 9.59 2.06 -18.48
C ALA A 62 9.68 3.46 -17.86
N ASP A 63 10.49 3.63 -16.82
CA ASP A 63 10.80 4.97 -16.33
C ASP A 63 11.70 5.71 -17.34
N LYS A 64 11.39 6.97 -17.63
CA LYS A 64 12.14 7.78 -18.60
C LYS A 64 13.55 8.13 -18.13
N GLU A 65 13.73 8.32 -16.83
CA GLU A 65 15.00 8.73 -16.21
C GLU A 65 15.92 7.52 -15.99
N THR A 66 15.30 6.38 -15.61
CA THR A 66 15.99 5.12 -15.41
C THR A 66 15.34 4.04 -16.27
N GLU A 67 15.65 4.02 -17.56
CA GLU A 67 15.02 3.13 -18.56
C GLU A 67 15.08 1.63 -18.20
N ARG A 68 15.92 1.27 -17.25
CA ARG A 68 16.06 -0.09 -16.72
C ARG A 68 14.86 -0.52 -15.87
N ILE A 69 14.13 0.41 -15.22
CA ILE A 69 12.94 0.08 -14.44
C ILE A 69 11.79 -0.15 -15.40
N LYS A 70 11.41 -1.41 -15.57
CA LYS A 70 10.36 -1.87 -16.48
C LYS A 70 9.08 -2.18 -15.70
N PHE A 71 7.96 -1.87 -16.32
CA PHE A 71 6.62 -2.17 -15.82
C PHE A 71 5.97 -3.09 -16.86
N VAL A 72 5.70 -4.32 -16.46
CA VAL A 72 5.41 -5.41 -17.39
C VAL A 72 3.93 -5.82 -17.37
N ALA A 73 3.49 -6.45 -18.45
CA ALA A 73 2.14 -6.99 -18.59
C ALA A 73 1.90 -8.13 -17.59
N PRO A 74 0.86 -8.04 -16.75
CA PRO A 74 0.51 -9.11 -15.80
C PRO A 74 -0.25 -10.27 -16.45
N VAL A 75 -0.76 -10.08 -17.65
CA VAL A 75 -1.48 -11.05 -18.47
C VAL A 75 -1.04 -10.94 -19.92
N SER A 76 -1.14 -12.04 -20.69
CA SER A 76 -1.01 -11.95 -22.14
C SER A 76 -2.33 -11.54 -22.77
N GLY A 77 -2.24 -10.80 -23.87
CA GLY A 77 -3.41 -10.32 -24.57
C GLY A 77 -3.13 -9.12 -25.48
N THR A 78 -4.17 -8.47 -25.92
CA THR A 78 -4.09 -7.30 -26.79
C THR A 78 -4.26 -6.02 -25.98
N VAL A 79 -3.38 -5.04 -26.19
CA VAL A 79 -3.52 -3.68 -25.64
C VAL A 79 -4.70 -3.00 -26.33
N THR A 80 -5.83 -2.90 -25.64
CA THR A 80 -7.08 -2.37 -26.23
C THR A 80 -7.22 -0.86 -26.08
N SER A 81 -6.62 -0.28 -25.04
CA SER A 81 -6.71 1.17 -24.83
C SER A 81 -5.55 1.70 -24.01
N ILE A 82 -5.10 2.91 -24.34
CA ILE A 82 -4.09 3.68 -23.59
C ILE A 82 -4.74 4.97 -23.14
N VAL A 83 -5.22 4.97 -21.89
CA VAL A 83 -5.97 6.10 -21.31
C VAL A 83 -5.03 7.18 -20.83
N ARG A 84 -5.29 8.42 -21.28
CA ARG A 84 -4.54 9.62 -20.90
C ARG A 84 -5.47 10.64 -20.23
N GLY A 85 -4.96 11.27 -19.20
CA GLY A 85 -5.62 12.38 -18.51
C GLY A 85 -5.14 13.74 -18.97
N GLU A 86 -5.32 14.72 -18.10
CA GLU A 86 -4.88 16.09 -18.34
C GLU A 86 -3.39 16.14 -18.67
N ARG A 87 -3.01 17.10 -19.53
CA ARG A 87 -1.63 17.28 -19.99
C ARG A 87 -0.99 16.01 -20.56
N ARG A 88 -1.82 15.11 -21.13
CA ARG A 88 -1.42 13.80 -21.69
C ARG A 88 -0.77 12.85 -20.68
N LYS A 89 -0.97 13.03 -19.37
CA LYS A 89 -0.49 12.13 -18.34
C LYS A 89 -1.02 10.72 -18.62
N LEU A 90 -0.14 9.73 -18.67
CA LEU A 90 -0.53 8.32 -18.83
C LEU A 90 -1.20 7.85 -17.55
N LEU A 91 -2.49 7.44 -17.65
CA LEU A 91 -3.28 7.00 -16.52
C LEU A 91 -3.32 5.49 -16.41
N ARG A 92 -3.58 4.79 -17.52
CA ARG A 92 -3.67 3.32 -17.54
C ARG A 92 -3.46 2.75 -18.93
N ILE A 93 -2.93 1.53 -18.98
CA ILE A 93 -2.81 0.70 -20.19
C ILE A 93 -3.72 -0.50 -19.95
N ILE A 94 -4.71 -0.69 -20.82
CA ILE A 94 -5.76 -1.71 -20.69
C ILE A 94 -5.45 -2.84 -21.65
N ILE A 95 -5.49 -4.08 -21.13
CA ILE A 95 -5.23 -5.31 -21.87
C ILE A 95 -6.47 -6.19 -21.83
N THR A 96 -6.96 -6.63 -22.98
CA THR A 96 -7.93 -7.71 -23.09
C THR A 96 -7.16 -9.02 -23.13
N PRO A 97 -7.36 -9.93 -22.15
CA PRO A 97 -6.53 -11.12 -22.02
C PRO A 97 -6.83 -12.15 -23.12
N ASP A 98 -5.82 -12.94 -23.46
CA ASP A 98 -5.98 -14.13 -24.28
C ASP A 98 -6.69 -15.25 -23.48
N ALA A 99 -7.37 -16.15 -24.18
CA ALA A 99 -7.94 -17.35 -23.56
C ALA A 99 -6.83 -18.28 -23.03
N GLU A 100 -5.75 -18.42 -23.77
CA GLU A 100 -4.54 -19.16 -23.37
C GLU A 100 -3.41 -18.17 -23.11
N GLN A 101 -2.93 -18.13 -21.86
CA GLN A 101 -1.90 -17.19 -21.46
C GLN A 101 -0.52 -17.60 -21.99
N GLN A 102 0.20 -16.65 -22.56
CA GLN A 102 1.54 -16.78 -23.05
C GLN A 102 2.53 -16.01 -22.18
N GLU A 103 3.68 -16.60 -21.93
CA GLU A 103 4.74 -16.00 -21.13
C GLU A 103 5.94 -15.65 -21.99
N LYS A 104 6.59 -14.55 -21.67
CA LYS A 104 7.91 -14.22 -22.18
C LYS A 104 8.94 -15.18 -21.59
N ALA A 105 9.86 -15.68 -22.42
CA ALA A 105 10.99 -16.46 -21.93
C ALA A 105 11.92 -15.56 -21.07
N ILE A 106 12.12 -15.94 -19.83
CA ILE A 106 12.92 -15.20 -18.83
C ILE A 106 13.95 -16.15 -18.23
N ALA A 107 15.17 -15.65 -18.01
CA ALA A 107 16.21 -16.42 -17.36
C ALA A 107 15.84 -16.69 -15.88
N PRO A 108 15.88 -17.94 -15.40
CA PRO A 108 15.57 -18.27 -14.02
C PRO A 108 16.62 -17.68 -13.07
N LEU A 109 16.23 -17.44 -11.81
CA LEU A 109 17.16 -17.10 -10.73
C LEU A 109 17.93 -18.37 -10.28
N ASP A 110 19.25 -18.23 -10.11
CA ASP A 110 20.12 -19.24 -9.51
C ASP A 110 20.83 -18.61 -8.32
N LEU A 111 20.23 -18.74 -7.13
CA LEU A 111 20.72 -18.08 -5.93
C LEU A 111 22.10 -18.58 -5.46
N ASP A 112 22.55 -19.73 -5.96
CA ASP A 112 23.89 -20.25 -5.64
C ASP A 112 24.99 -19.59 -6.49
N LYS A 113 24.63 -19.12 -7.70
CA LYS A 113 25.58 -18.56 -8.67
C LYS A 113 25.41 -17.07 -8.92
N ASP A 114 24.17 -16.56 -8.81
CA ASP A 114 23.85 -15.19 -9.13
C ASP A 114 24.47 -14.22 -8.09
N THR A 115 25.19 -13.21 -8.56
CA THR A 115 25.68 -12.11 -7.74
C THR A 115 24.52 -11.14 -7.42
N PRO A 116 24.65 -10.25 -6.41
CA PRO A 116 23.65 -9.23 -6.11
C PRO A 116 23.27 -8.39 -7.35
N GLU A 117 24.26 -8.05 -8.19
CA GLU A 117 24.06 -7.31 -9.43
C GLU A 117 23.22 -8.12 -10.43
N THR A 118 23.54 -9.41 -10.59
CA THR A 118 22.78 -10.32 -11.50
C THR A 118 21.36 -10.50 -11.00
N VAL A 119 21.13 -10.61 -9.69
CA VAL A 119 19.78 -10.67 -9.11
C VAL A 119 19.02 -9.38 -9.42
N THR A 120 19.66 -8.21 -9.22
CA THR A 120 19.07 -6.91 -9.55
C THR A 120 18.68 -6.82 -11.04
N GLU A 121 19.57 -7.24 -11.97
CA GLU A 121 19.28 -7.24 -13.41
C GLU A 121 18.07 -8.13 -13.74
N LYS A 122 18.00 -9.33 -13.17
CA LYS A 122 16.88 -10.24 -13.39
C LYS A 122 15.57 -9.67 -12.84
N LEU A 123 15.59 -9.03 -11.66
CA LEU A 123 14.41 -8.35 -11.12
C LEU A 123 13.97 -7.15 -11.97
N LEU A 124 14.92 -6.41 -12.56
CA LEU A 124 14.62 -5.32 -13.50
C LEU A 124 14.03 -5.85 -14.80
N GLU A 125 14.58 -6.93 -15.34
CA GLU A 125 14.09 -7.53 -16.60
C GLU A 125 12.69 -8.10 -16.46
N THR A 126 12.37 -8.68 -15.31
CA THR A 126 11.05 -9.25 -14.98
C THR A 126 10.01 -8.22 -14.57
N GLY A 127 10.40 -6.96 -14.35
CA GLY A 127 9.54 -5.92 -13.79
C GLY A 127 9.25 -6.06 -12.30
N LEU A 128 9.81 -7.08 -11.63
CA LEU A 128 9.61 -7.27 -10.18
C LEU A 128 10.34 -6.21 -9.35
N PHE A 129 11.41 -5.61 -9.88
CA PHE A 129 12.09 -4.49 -9.24
C PHE A 129 11.18 -3.27 -9.03
N ALA A 130 10.19 -3.06 -9.89
CA ALA A 130 9.26 -1.93 -9.83
C ALA A 130 8.43 -1.89 -8.52
N PHE A 131 8.29 -3.03 -7.83
CA PHE A 131 7.58 -3.12 -6.56
C PHE A 131 8.44 -2.70 -5.35
N LEU A 132 9.74 -2.57 -5.52
CA LEU A 132 10.60 -1.98 -4.49
C LEU A 132 10.39 -0.48 -4.41
N GLN A 133 10.15 0.00 -3.22
CA GLN A 133 10.06 1.42 -2.91
C GLN A 133 11.26 1.85 -2.10
N GLN A 134 11.66 3.11 -2.19
CA GLN A 134 12.77 3.63 -1.40
C GLN A 134 12.34 4.77 -0.48
N ARG A 135 12.91 4.80 0.69
CA ARG A 135 12.91 5.91 1.62
C ARG A 135 14.33 6.50 1.71
N PRO A 136 14.46 7.80 1.87
CA PRO A 136 13.41 8.83 1.95
C PRO A 136 12.57 8.94 0.66
N TYR A 137 11.55 9.78 0.71
CA TYR A 137 10.62 10.18 -0.37
C TYR A 137 9.48 9.21 -0.66
N ALA A 138 9.52 7.93 -0.24
CA ALA A 138 8.50 6.93 -0.54
C ALA A 138 8.13 6.91 -2.04
N ILE A 139 9.09 6.55 -2.87
CA ILE A 139 9.02 6.46 -4.33
C ILE A 139 9.54 5.10 -4.79
N THR A 140 9.36 4.75 -6.06
CA THR A 140 9.98 3.55 -6.65
C THR A 140 11.49 3.60 -6.47
N ALA A 141 12.09 2.49 -6.06
CA ALA A 141 13.52 2.39 -5.79
C ALA A 141 14.38 2.60 -7.04
N SER A 142 15.54 3.21 -6.87
CA SER A 142 16.52 3.37 -7.93
C SER A 142 17.53 2.21 -7.93
N PRO A 143 17.75 1.51 -9.05
CA PRO A 143 18.75 0.45 -9.12
C PRO A 143 20.20 0.97 -9.09
N LYS A 144 20.39 2.29 -9.06
CA LYS A 144 21.71 2.92 -8.88
C LYS A 144 22.09 3.03 -7.40
N ASP A 145 21.09 2.96 -6.53
CA ASP A 145 21.27 3.14 -5.10
C ASP A 145 21.48 1.80 -4.40
N THR A 146 22.29 1.81 -3.35
CA THR A 146 22.51 0.65 -2.48
C THR A 146 21.80 0.90 -1.16
N PRO A 147 20.74 0.15 -0.84
CA PRO A 147 20.04 0.34 0.42
C PRO A 147 20.84 -0.22 1.60
N LYS A 148 20.79 0.47 2.74
CA LYS A 148 21.38 -0.08 3.99
C LYS A 148 20.58 -1.27 4.54
N ALA A 149 19.29 -1.37 4.20
CA ALA A 149 18.42 -2.48 4.55
C ALA A 149 17.16 -2.50 3.68
N ILE A 150 16.47 -3.65 3.65
CA ILE A 150 15.16 -3.83 3.04
C ILE A 150 14.17 -4.19 4.14
N PHE A 151 13.04 -3.50 4.20
CA PHE A 151 12.00 -3.73 5.20
C PHE A 151 10.73 -4.29 4.56
N VAL A 152 10.18 -5.32 5.20
CA VAL A 152 8.91 -5.97 4.85
C VAL A 152 8.04 -6.00 6.09
N SER A 153 6.82 -5.46 6.01
CA SER A 153 5.82 -5.63 7.07
C SER A 153 4.81 -6.72 6.67
N ALA A 154 4.71 -7.78 7.49
CA ALA A 154 3.80 -8.89 7.26
C ALA A 154 2.46 -8.73 8.00
N PHE A 155 2.14 -7.56 8.49
CA PHE A 155 0.85 -7.29 9.11
C PHE A 155 0.43 -5.83 8.93
N SER A 156 -0.87 -5.58 9.03
CA SER A 156 -1.45 -4.25 9.08
C SER A 156 -2.44 -4.15 10.24
N LYS A 157 -2.51 -2.98 10.88
CA LYS A 157 -3.55 -2.63 11.86
C LYS A 157 -4.49 -1.55 11.32
N MET A 158 -4.39 -1.25 10.02
CA MET A 158 -5.32 -0.35 9.33
C MET A 158 -6.74 -0.95 9.37
N PRO A 159 -7.78 -0.11 9.43
CA PRO A 159 -9.16 -0.61 9.42
C PRO A 159 -9.47 -1.33 8.11
N LEU A 160 -10.11 -2.50 8.19
CA LEU A 160 -10.49 -3.36 7.06
C LEU A 160 -9.31 -3.88 6.22
N ALA A 161 -8.08 -3.77 6.71
CA ALA A 161 -6.91 -4.28 6.01
C ALA A 161 -6.93 -5.80 5.87
N ALA A 162 -6.30 -6.30 4.82
CA ALA A 162 -6.10 -7.72 4.60
C ALA A 162 -5.23 -8.36 5.71
N ASP A 163 -5.60 -9.55 6.13
CA ASP A 163 -4.78 -10.38 7.05
C ASP A 163 -3.76 -11.17 6.25
N PHE A 164 -2.49 -10.78 6.37
CA PHE A 164 -1.41 -11.45 5.65
C PHE A 164 -1.23 -12.90 6.07
N SER A 165 -1.53 -13.27 7.32
CA SER A 165 -1.50 -14.68 7.76
C SER A 165 -2.47 -15.55 6.98
N PHE A 166 -3.57 -14.97 6.50
CA PHE A 166 -4.51 -15.67 5.61
C PHE A 166 -4.04 -15.61 4.14
N VAL A 167 -3.57 -14.46 3.69
CA VAL A 167 -3.09 -14.27 2.30
C VAL A 167 -1.96 -15.25 1.96
N VAL A 168 -1.02 -15.46 2.88
CA VAL A 168 0.18 -16.29 2.65
C VAL A 168 -0.09 -17.80 2.69
N LYS A 169 -1.26 -18.25 3.19
CA LYS A 169 -1.57 -19.70 3.32
C LYS A 169 -1.39 -20.44 1.98
N GLY A 170 -0.59 -21.53 2.04
CA GLY A 170 -0.23 -22.34 0.87
C GLY A 170 0.82 -21.68 -0.05
N GLN A 171 1.38 -20.53 0.35
CA GLN A 171 2.41 -19.79 -0.38
C GLN A 171 3.62 -19.45 0.50
N GLU A 172 3.72 -20.07 1.67
CA GLU A 172 4.75 -19.79 2.68
C GLU A 172 6.16 -20.04 2.12
N ALA A 173 6.29 -21.09 1.30
CA ALA A 173 7.56 -21.41 0.63
C ALA A 173 7.98 -20.31 -0.37
N ALA A 174 7.03 -19.78 -1.15
CA ALA A 174 7.28 -18.68 -2.08
C ALA A 174 7.65 -17.40 -1.31
N PHE A 175 6.95 -17.07 -0.23
CA PHE A 175 7.28 -15.92 0.59
C PHE A 175 8.71 -16.00 1.14
N LYS A 176 9.10 -17.15 1.71
CA LYS A 176 10.47 -17.40 2.21
C LYS A 176 11.52 -17.30 1.09
N ALA A 177 11.22 -17.87 -0.08
CA ALA A 177 12.11 -17.77 -1.24
C ALA A 177 12.30 -16.31 -1.68
N GLY A 178 11.22 -15.51 -1.71
CA GLY A 178 11.30 -14.08 -2.00
C GLY A 178 12.14 -13.30 -1.00
N LEU A 179 11.99 -13.57 0.30
CA LEU A 179 12.86 -12.99 1.34
C LEU A 179 14.32 -13.38 1.16
N THR A 180 14.60 -14.61 0.73
CA THR A 180 15.96 -15.09 0.42
C THR A 180 16.56 -14.33 -0.77
N VAL A 181 15.78 -14.09 -1.82
CA VAL A 181 16.21 -13.25 -2.97
C VAL A 181 16.55 -11.84 -2.50
N LEU A 182 15.68 -11.21 -1.71
CA LEU A 182 15.91 -9.87 -1.18
C LEU A 182 17.14 -9.78 -0.27
N SER A 183 17.43 -10.83 0.50
CA SER A 183 18.62 -10.88 1.36
C SER A 183 19.95 -10.97 0.61
N ARG A 184 19.91 -11.24 -0.71
CA ARG A 184 21.09 -11.10 -1.60
C ARG A 184 21.38 -9.63 -1.93
N LEU A 185 20.37 -8.76 -1.90
CA LEU A 185 20.53 -7.35 -2.23
C LEU A 185 20.98 -6.52 -1.03
N ALA A 186 20.39 -6.75 0.13
CA ALA A 186 20.73 -6.08 1.38
C ALA A 186 20.17 -6.86 2.59
N LYS A 187 20.52 -6.39 3.79
CA LYS A 187 19.96 -6.92 5.03
C LYS A 187 18.45 -6.77 5.06
N VAL A 188 17.70 -7.85 5.28
CA VAL A 188 16.23 -7.84 5.31
C VAL A 188 15.73 -7.85 6.76
N HIS A 189 14.81 -6.93 7.06
CA HIS A 189 14.02 -6.88 8.28
C HIS A 189 12.57 -7.23 7.98
N LEU A 190 12.04 -8.25 8.67
CA LEU A 190 10.64 -8.65 8.61
C LEU A 190 9.94 -8.22 9.89
N GLY A 191 8.95 -7.33 9.76
CA GLY A 191 8.06 -6.95 10.86
C GLY A 191 6.86 -7.86 10.93
N ILE A 192 6.61 -8.46 12.10
CA ILE A 192 5.47 -9.32 12.37
C ILE A 192 4.73 -8.88 13.64
N SER A 193 3.47 -9.27 13.77
CA SER A 193 2.68 -9.12 15.00
C SER A 193 2.92 -10.28 15.97
N PRO A 194 2.58 -10.15 17.27
CA PRO A 194 2.77 -11.24 18.26
C PRO A 194 2.05 -12.53 17.91
N ASP A 195 0.88 -12.46 17.28
CA ASP A 195 0.06 -13.59 16.85
C ASP A 195 0.63 -14.33 15.64
N GLN A 196 1.60 -13.75 14.94
CA GLN A 196 2.31 -14.38 13.82
C GLN A 196 3.58 -15.12 14.24
N VAL A 197 3.99 -15.00 15.49
CA VAL A 197 5.19 -15.68 15.98
C VAL A 197 5.01 -17.20 15.91
N GLY A 198 5.96 -17.86 15.21
CA GLY A 198 5.94 -19.32 15.04
C GLY A 198 5.04 -19.82 13.89
N GLN A 199 4.42 -18.92 13.12
CA GLN A 199 3.73 -19.33 11.90
C GLN A 199 4.73 -19.76 10.80
N ASP A 200 4.29 -20.66 9.93
CA ASP A 200 5.15 -21.32 8.93
C ASP A 200 5.83 -20.36 7.94
N PHE A 201 5.22 -19.23 7.66
CA PHE A 201 5.81 -18.24 6.74
C PHE A 201 6.96 -17.43 7.37
N VAL A 202 7.09 -17.42 8.70
CA VAL A 202 8.14 -16.67 9.40
C VAL A 202 9.47 -17.42 9.26
N PRO A 203 10.51 -16.81 8.64
CA PRO A 203 11.79 -17.47 8.48
C PRO A 203 12.53 -17.61 9.80
N THR A 204 13.28 -18.69 9.94
CA THR A 204 14.12 -18.95 11.13
C THR A 204 15.53 -18.41 10.97
N ASN A 205 16.02 -18.27 9.73
CA ASN A 205 17.38 -17.85 9.40
C ASN A 205 17.38 -16.86 8.20
N GLY A 206 18.46 -16.12 8.05
CA GLY A 206 18.72 -15.26 6.89
C GLY A 206 17.98 -13.91 6.90
N VAL A 207 17.01 -13.72 7.78
CA VAL A 207 16.20 -12.50 7.87
C VAL A 207 16.07 -12.08 9.33
N ASP A 208 16.17 -10.78 9.58
CA ASP A 208 15.98 -10.20 10.91
C ASP A 208 14.49 -10.05 11.22
N VAL A 209 13.90 -11.01 11.92
CA VAL A 209 12.51 -10.96 12.35
C VAL A 209 12.36 -10.07 13.59
N ASN A 210 11.44 -9.11 13.53
CA ASN A 210 11.15 -8.14 14.59
C ASN A 210 9.66 -8.17 14.91
N VAL A 211 9.30 -8.27 16.20
CA VAL A 211 7.91 -8.37 16.65
C VAL A 211 7.45 -7.01 17.15
N PHE A 212 6.36 -6.50 16.57
CA PHE A 212 5.74 -5.23 16.95
C PHE A 212 4.36 -5.46 17.56
N ASP A 213 4.16 -4.96 18.77
CA ASP A 213 2.89 -5.02 19.50
C ASP A 213 2.37 -3.60 19.76
N GLY A 214 1.19 -3.29 19.30
CA GLY A 214 0.58 -1.98 19.50
C GLY A 214 -0.62 -1.71 18.60
N PRO A 215 -1.25 -0.53 18.79
CA PRO A 215 -2.34 -0.09 17.91
C PRO A 215 -1.84 0.32 16.55
N ASN A 216 -2.77 0.61 15.61
CA ASN A 216 -2.45 1.26 14.35
C ASN A 216 -1.78 2.63 14.64
N PRO A 217 -0.60 2.95 14.05
CA PRO A 217 0.03 2.36 12.86
C PRO A 217 1.21 1.40 13.12
N SER A 218 1.17 0.53 14.12
CA SER A 218 2.28 -0.41 14.42
C SER A 218 2.68 -1.31 13.23
N GLY A 219 1.75 -1.56 12.30
CA GLY A 219 2.00 -2.32 11.08
C GLY A 219 2.63 -1.50 9.94
N ASN A 220 2.73 -0.18 10.05
CA ASN A 220 3.35 0.63 9.00
C ASN A 220 4.85 0.39 8.96
N VAL A 221 5.37 0.17 7.76
CA VAL A 221 6.81 -0.08 7.58
C VAL A 221 7.66 1.11 8.02
N GLY A 222 7.18 2.35 7.88
CA GLY A 222 7.86 3.56 8.37
C GLY A 222 8.06 3.56 9.88
N VAL A 223 7.04 3.14 10.63
CA VAL A 223 7.13 2.98 12.09
C VAL A 223 8.18 1.92 12.45
N GLN A 224 8.21 0.81 11.71
CA GLN A 224 9.17 -0.27 11.95
C GLN A 224 10.61 0.18 11.64
N ILE A 225 10.81 0.92 10.56
CA ILE A 225 12.11 1.49 10.19
C ILE A 225 12.60 2.43 11.30
N ASN A 226 11.76 3.36 11.76
CA ASN A 226 12.12 4.32 12.81
C ASN A 226 12.60 3.63 14.10
N HIS A 227 11.99 2.49 14.47
CA HIS A 227 12.38 1.76 15.70
C HIS A 227 13.58 0.83 15.53
N ILE A 228 13.92 0.41 14.30
CA ILE A 228 14.99 -0.56 14.05
C ILE A 228 16.25 0.13 13.51
N SER A 229 16.09 0.99 12.53
CA SER A 229 17.17 1.65 11.81
C SER A 229 16.70 2.98 11.21
N PRO A 230 16.56 4.03 12.04
CA PRO A 230 16.12 5.35 11.60
C PRO A 230 16.91 5.85 10.40
N ILE A 231 16.24 6.66 9.56
CA ILE A 231 16.80 7.19 8.32
C ILE A 231 17.35 8.58 8.55
N ASN A 232 18.66 8.75 8.34
CA ASN A 232 19.32 10.05 8.35
C ASN A 232 19.49 10.58 6.92
N LYS A 233 19.85 11.85 6.80
CA LYS A 233 20.22 12.45 5.50
C LYS A 233 21.34 11.64 4.83
N GLY A 234 21.09 11.19 3.60
CA GLY A 234 22.02 10.34 2.84
C GLY A 234 21.82 8.83 3.01
N ASP A 235 21.05 8.39 4.00
CA ASP A 235 20.65 6.99 4.11
C ASP A 235 19.58 6.62 3.07
N ILE A 236 19.68 5.41 2.54
CA ILE A 236 18.65 4.82 1.66
C ILE A 236 18.21 3.49 2.25
N VAL A 237 16.90 3.32 2.35
CA VAL A 237 16.24 2.09 2.79
C VAL A 237 15.21 1.70 1.75
N TRP A 238 15.17 0.42 1.39
CA TRP A 238 14.10 -0.07 0.53
C TRP A 238 12.99 -0.73 1.35
N THR A 239 11.79 -0.65 0.80
CA THR A 239 10.60 -1.32 1.34
C THR A 239 9.88 -2.07 0.22
N ILE A 240 9.19 -3.15 0.58
CA ILE A 240 8.35 -3.89 -0.36
C ILE A 240 7.17 -4.49 0.41
N GLY A 241 6.01 -4.56 -0.22
CA GLY A 241 4.84 -5.20 0.36
C GLY A 241 5.04 -6.72 0.50
N ALA A 242 4.46 -7.30 1.54
CA ALA A 242 4.65 -8.72 1.81
C ALA A 242 4.09 -9.63 0.71
N GLU A 243 3.03 -9.20 0.03
CA GLU A 243 2.46 -9.96 -1.09
C GLU A 243 3.35 -9.90 -2.35
N GLU A 244 3.99 -8.76 -2.60
CA GLU A 244 4.94 -8.60 -3.71
C GLU A 244 6.20 -9.46 -3.51
N VAL A 245 6.57 -9.74 -2.25
CA VAL A 245 7.63 -10.72 -1.93
C VAL A 245 7.26 -12.12 -2.43
N ILE A 246 5.96 -12.49 -2.40
CA ILE A 246 5.49 -13.77 -2.94
C ILE A 246 5.69 -13.83 -4.46
N PHE A 247 5.49 -12.73 -5.19
CA PHE A 247 5.76 -12.69 -6.64
C PHE A 247 7.23 -12.98 -6.94
N ILE A 248 8.15 -12.35 -6.20
CA ILE A 248 9.59 -12.60 -6.33
C ILE A 248 9.91 -14.06 -6.01
N GLY A 249 9.29 -14.61 -4.97
CA GLY A 249 9.53 -15.99 -4.57
C GLY A 249 9.01 -17.03 -5.57
N ARG A 250 7.84 -16.80 -6.15
CA ARG A 250 7.32 -17.67 -7.23
C ARG A 250 8.26 -17.66 -8.44
N TYR A 251 8.75 -16.49 -8.84
CA TYR A 251 9.73 -16.37 -9.89
C TYR A 251 11.02 -17.12 -9.53
N ALA A 252 11.53 -17.00 -8.32
CA ALA A 252 12.73 -17.71 -7.88
C ALA A 252 12.57 -19.25 -7.89
N GLN A 253 11.37 -19.74 -7.57
CA GLN A 253 11.09 -21.18 -7.52
C GLN A 253 10.81 -21.79 -8.88
N THR A 254 10.12 -21.05 -9.77
CA THR A 254 9.57 -21.60 -11.01
C THR A 254 10.23 -21.08 -12.28
N GLY A 255 10.96 -19.97 -12.20
CA GLY A 255 11.47 -19.22 -13.36
C GLY A 255 10.38 -18.50 -14.16
N LYS A 256 9.15 -18.47 -13.67
CA LYS A 256 7.98 -17.88 -14.34
C LYS A 256 7.41 -16.71 -13.57
N LEU A 257 6.77 -15.77 -14.29
CA LEU A 257 6.07 -14.64 -13.67
C LEU A 257 4.62 -15.01 -13.39
N ASP A 258 4.25 -14.94 -12.12
CA ASP A 258 2.87 -15.09 -11.69
C ASP A 258 2.47 -13.93 -10.77
N PHE A 259 1.66 -13.03 -11.31
CA PHE A 259 1.11 -11.87 -10.62
C PHE A 259 -0.27 -12.14 -10.01
N THR A 260 -0.59 -13.40 -9.72
CA THR A 260 -1.80 -13.77 -8.97
C THR A 260 -1.65 -13.32 -7.52
N ARG A 261 -2.68 -12.67 -6.99
CA ARG A 261 -2.72 -12.15 -5.64
C ARG A 261 -4.05 -12.42 -4.95
N ARG A 262 -4.06 -12.37 -3.63
CA ARG A 262 -5.25 -12.51 -2.81
C ARG A 262 -5.62 -11.18 -2.20
N ILE A 263 -6.78 -10.65 -2.55
CA ILE A 263 -7.25 -9.35 -2.13
C ILE A 263 -8.45 -9.50 -1.20
N ALA A 264 -8.49 -8.69 -0.14
CA ALA A 264 -9.68 -8.60 0.71
C ALA A 264 -10.70 -7.65 0.07
N VAL A 265 -11.95 -8.09 -0.05
CA VAL A 265 -13.09 -7.21 -0.37
C VAL A 265 -13.85 -7.00 0.93
N ALA A 266 -13.89 -5.76 1.42
CA ALA A 266 -14.34 -5.43 2.77
C ALA A 266 -15.18 -4.15 2.80
N GLY A 267 -15.83 -3.89 3.92
CA GLY A 267 -16.61 -2.67 4.13
C GLY A 267 -18.09 -2.92 4.35
N ALA A 268 -18.75 -1.95 4.95
CA ALA A 268 -20.15 -2.06 5.34
C ALA A 268 -21.10 -2.21 4.15
N GLU A 269 -20.73 -1.75 2.96
CA GLU A 269 -21.53 -1.83 1.74
C GLU A 269 -21.20 -3.08 0.89
N VAL A 270 -20.35 -3.99 1.39
CA VAL A 270 -20.12 -5.30 0.78
C VAL A 270 -21.12 -6.30 1.34
N GLN A 271 -21.75 -7.11 0.46
CA GLN A 271 -22.74 -8.12 0.87
C GLN A 271 -22.10 -9.27 1.66
N ASP A 272 -21.01 -9.81 1.14
CA ASP A 272 -20.29 -10.94 1.71
C ASP A 272 -18.78 -10.67 1.70
N PRO A 273 -18.30 -9.90 2.69
CA PRO A 273 -16.87 -9.55 2.79
C PRO A 273 -16.00 -10.80 2.88
N SER A 274 -15.09 -10.98 1.91
CA SER A 274 -14.29 -12.21 1.75
C SER A 274 -13.00 -11.91 1.01
N TYR A 275 -12.10 -12.89 0.89
CA TYR A 275 -10.91 -12.83 0.06
C TYR A 275 -11.16 -13.38 -1.32
N TYR A 276 -10.55 -12.78 -2.31
CA TYR A 276 -10.63 -13.18 -3.71
C TYR A 276 -9.24 -13.36 -4.30
N GLU A 277 -9.07 -14.45 -5.07
CA GLU A 277 -7.86 -14.63 -5.86
C GLU A 277 -8.06 -13.98 -7.22
N ILE A 278 -7.17 -13.03 -7.56
CA ILE A 278 -7.23 -12.23 -8.79
C ILE A 278 -5.84 -12.11 -9.40
N LYS A 279 -5.75 -11.68 -10.65
CA LYS A 279 -4.49 -11.21 -11.24
C LYS A 279 -4.33 -9.71 -11.05
N LEU A 280 -3.08 -9.26 -10.98
CA LEU A 280 -2.72 -7.85 -10.88
C LEU A 280 -3.45 -7.01 -11.93
N GLY A 281 -4.00 -5.88 -11.51
CA GLY A 281 -4.71 -4.98 -12.41
C GLY A 281 -6.10 -5.46 -12.84
N ALA A 282 -6.72 -6.40 -12.12
CA ALA A 282 -8.09 -6.86 -12.38
C ALA A 282 -9.11 -5.72 -12.29
N SER A 283 -10.20 -5.82 -13.07
CA SER A 283 -11.29 -4.84 -13.09
C SER A 283 -12.06 -4.83 -11.76
N LEU A 284 -12.27 -3.65 -11.18
CA LEU A 284 -13.13 -3.47 -10.00
C LEU A 284 -14.57 -3.86 -10.29
N LYS A 285 -15.06 -3.61 -11.51
CA LYS A 285 -16.41 -4.00 -11.94
C LYS A 285 -16.61 -5.52 -11.87
N THR A 286 -15.63 -6.29 -12.33
CA THR A 286 -15.70 -7.76 -12.24
C THR A 286 -15.59 -8.22 -10.79
N LEU A 287 -14.64 -7.68 -10.03
CA LEU A 287 -14.40 -8.06 -8.64
C LEU A 287 -15.60 -7.76 -7.74
N LEU A 288 -16.25 -6.61 -7.94
CA LEU A 288 -17.37 -6.14 -7.12
C LEU A 288 -18.75 -6.51 -7.68
N LYS A 289 -18.80 -7.26 -8.79
CA LYS A 289 -20.05 -7.74 -9.38
C LYS A 289 -20.83 -8.53 -8.33
N GLU A 290 -22.08 -8.14 -8.10
CA GLU A 290 -22.98 -8.75 -7.10
C GLU A 290 -22.46 -8.71 -5.66
N GLN A 291 -21.34 -8.00 -5.39
CA GLN A 291 -20.77 -7.87 -4.05
C GLN A 291 -21.23 -6.58 -3.34
N LEU A 292 -21.71 -5.60 -4.05
CA LEU A 292 -22.22 -4.35 -3.46
C LEU A 292 -23.68 -4.50 -3.04
N LYS A 293 -24.03 -4.01 -1.85
CA LYS A 293 -25.40 -3.98 -1.34
C LYS A 293 -26.30 -3.05 -2.17
N THR A 294 -25.70 -1.93 -2.60
CA THR A 294 -26.36 -0.94 -3.47
C THR A 294 -25.37 -0.50 -4.53
N ALA A 295 -25.86 -0.07 -5.69
CA ALA A 295 -25.01 0.50 -6.74
C ALA A 295 -24.78 2.02 -6.55
N GLU A 296 -25.64 2.67 -5.76
CA GLU A 296 -25.65 4.12 -5.54
C GLU A 296 -25.25 4.43 -4.10
N HIS A 297 -24.76 5.64 -3.85
CA HIS A 297 -24.38 6.14 -2.53
C HIS A 297 -23.27 5.33 -1.84
N VAL A 298 -22.42 4.68 -2.64
CA VAL A 298 -21.29 3.86 -2.18
C VAL A 298 -19.97 4.48 -2.62
N ARG A 299 -19.05 4.59 -1.69
CA ARG A 299 -17.65 4.91 -1.99
C ARG A 299 -16.84 3.64 -2.12
N ILE A 300 -16.36 3.37 -3.32
CA ILE A 300 -15.35 2.33 -3.58
C ILE A 300 -13.97 2.93 -3.31
N ILE A 301 -13.18 2.20 -2.54
CA ILE A 301 -11.83 2.60 -2.15
C ILE A 301 -10.86 1.49 -2.58
N ASN A 302 -9.88 1.86 -3.39
CA ASN A 302 -8.75 1.01 -3.76
C ASN A 302 -7.71 1.11 -2.63
N GLY A 303 -7.71 0.15 -1.72
CA GLY A 303 -7.03 0.17 -0.43
C GLY A 303 -7.98 0.28 0.77
N ASN A 304 -7.44 0.58 1.94
CA ASN A 304 -8.21 0.76 3.17
C ASN A 304 -8.73 2.21 3.33
N PRO A 305 -9.68 2.43 4.26
CA PRO A 305 -10.31 3.75 4.43
C PRO A 305 -9.39 4.90 4.82
N LEU A 306 -8.18 4.63 5.33
CA LEU A 306 -7.26 5.67 5.81
C LEU A 306 -6.24 6.11 4.77
N VAL A 307 -5.73 5.18 3.95
CA VAL A 307 -4.67 5.47 2.96
C VAL A 307 -5.07 5.15 1.53
N GLY A 308 -6.21 4.49 1.34
CA GLY A 308 -6.71 4.11 0.01
C GLY A 308 -7.19 5.31 -0.81
N ARG A 309 -7.35 5.08 -2.10
CA ARG A 309 -7.83 6.09 -3.05
C ARG A 309 -9.25 5.80 -3.49
N LYS A 310 -10.09 6.84 -3.58
CA LYS A 310 -11.41 6.71 -4.19
C LYS A 310 -11.25 6.16 -5.60
N ALA A 311 -12.03 5.14 -5.91
CA ALA A 311 -12.05 4.51 -7.23
C ALA A 311 -13.47 4.50 -7.81
N ASP A 312 -13.54 4.51 -9.13
CA ASP A 312 -14.79 4.28 -9.85
C ASP A 312 -14.98 2.78 -10.10
N LEU A 313 -16.22 2.33 -10.22
CA LEU A 313 -16.53 0.93 -10.51
C LEU A 313 -15.90 0.46 -11.83
N GLU A 314 -15.77 1.34 -12.82
CA GLU A 314 -15.07 1.08 -14.09
C GLU A 314 -13.53 1.16 -13.97
N GLY A 315 -13.03 1.28 -12.74
CA GLY A 315 -11.60 1.30 -12.44
C GLY A 315 -10.99 -0.10 -12.34
N TYR A 316 -9.74 -0.14 -11.89
CA TYR A 316 -8.95 -1.35 -11.76
C TYR A 316 -8.27 -1.40 -10.40
N VAL A 317 -8.00 -2.61 -9.93
CA VAL A 317 -7.23 -2.82 -8.68
C VAL A 317 -5.81 -2.31 -8.87
N GLY A 318 -5.34 -1.48 -7.96
CA GLY A 318 -4.00 -0.90 -7.99
C GLY A 318 -2.87 -1.90 -7.76
N ALA A 319 -1.69 -1.57 -8.24
CA ALA A 319 -0.53 -2.46 -8.20
C ALA A 319 -0.10 -2.86 -6.77
N HIS A 320 -0.28 -1.97 -5.80
CA HIS A 320 0.07 -2.20 -4.38
C HIS A 320 -1.16 -2.40 -3.48
N THR A 321 -2.34 -2.61 -4.08
CA THR A 321 -3.58 -2.73 -3.33
C THR A 321 -3.74 -4.13 -2.76
N THR A 322 -3.92 -4.26 -1.46
CA THR A 322 -4.15 -5.53 -0.74
C THR A 322 -5.60 -5.72 -0.32
N GLU A 323 -6.39 -4.65 -0.29
CA GLU A 323 -7.83 -4.68 -0.04
C GLU A 323 -8.58 -3.68 -0.93
N VAL A 324 -9.84 -3.98 -1.22
CA VAL A 324 -10.82 -3.05 -1.81
C VAL A 324 -11.95 -2.88 -0.82
N CYS A 325 -12.24 -1.62 -0.46
CA CYS A 325 -13.28 -1.32 0.52
C CYS A 325 -14.48 -0.63 -0.13
N ALA A 326 -15.69 -0.96 0.36
CA ALA A 326 -16.91 -0.26 -0.01
C ALA A 326 -17.62 0.27 1.25
N LEU A 327 -17.77 1.58 1.34
CA LEU A 327 -18.35 2.31 2.47
C LEU A 327 -19.51 3.19 2.03
N PRO A 328 -20.44 3.59 2.94
CA PRO A 328 -21.46 4.58 2.61
C PRO A 328 -20.83 5.90 2.19
N GLU A 329 -21.23 6.45 1.03
CA GLU A 329 -20.76 7.78 0.58
C GLU A 329 -21.27 8.89 1.51
N GLY A 330 -22.52 8.78 1.99
CA GLY A 330 -23.16 9.74 2.88
C GLY A 330 -23.76 10.96 2.19
N ASP A 331 -23.82 10.96 0.87
CA ASP A 331 -24.35 12.04 0.03
C ASP A 331 -25.89 12.15 0.07
N ASN A 332 -26.58 11.10 0.54
CA ASN A 332 -28.02 11.03 0.69
C ASN A 332 -28.52 11.26 2.14
N VAL A 333 -27.63 11.62 3.06
CA VAL A 333 -27.99 11.83 4.48
C VAL A 333 -28.34 13.28 4.73
N HIS A 334 -29.61 13.55 5.06
CA HIS A 334 -30.10 14.84 5.48
C HIS A 334 -30.35 14.86 6.98
N GLU A 335 -29.57 15.61 7.73
CA GLU A 335 -29.70 15.74 9.16
C GLU A 335 -30.20 17.14 9.55
N VAL A 336 -31.34 17.18 10.19
CA VAL A 336 -31.84 18.39 10.85
C VAL A 336 -31.37 18.36 12.29
N PHE A 337 -30.70 19.45 12.75
CA PHE A 337 -30.11 19.53 14.09
C PHE A 337 -29.07 18.43 14.43
N GLY A 338 -28.40 17.88 13.43
CA GLY A 338 -27.41 16.80 13.62
C GLY A 338 -26.28 17.13 14.59
N TRP A 339 -25.97 18.40 14.81
CA TRP A 339 -24.97 18.89 15.78
C TRP A 339 -25.36 18.68 17.26
N ILE A 340 -26.65 18.47 17.60
CA ILE A 340 -27.14 18.15 18.95
C ILE A 340 -27.35 16.65 19.12
N ALA A 341 -27.38 15.87 18.03
CA ALA A 341 -27.70 14.46 18.09
C ALA A 341 -26.69 13.69 18.96
N PRO A 342 -27.11 12.77 19.84
CA PRO A 342 -26.23 12.03 20.75
C PRO A 342 -25.33 11.00 20.03
N ARG A 343 -25.61 10.66 18.79
CA ARG A 343 -24.81 9.86 17.85
C ARG A 343 -24.16 8.62 18.48
N PHE A 344 -24.94 7.77 19.10
CA PHE A 344 -24.48 6.53 19.74
C PHE A 344 -23.79 5.54 18.79
N ASN A 345 -24.01 5.68 17.49
CA ASN A 345 -23.46 4.81 16.46
C ASN A 345 -22.23 5.42 15.75
N GLU A 346 -21.76 6.56 16.19
CA GLU A 346 -20.58 7.21 15.63
C GLU A 346 -19.38 7.16 16.57
N PHE A 347 -18.21 7.07 15.98
CA PHE A 347 -16.94 7.06 16.69
C PHE A 347 -16.43 8.49 16.89
N SER A 348 -15.86 8.76 18.06
CA SER A 348 -15.22 10.04 18.37
C SER A 348 -13.99 9.83 19.23
N THR A 349 -12.90 10.48 18.88
CA THR A 349 -11.66 10.54 19.68
C THR A 349 -11.69 11.64 20.73
N SER A 350 -12.47 12.68 20.50
CA SER A 350 -12.60 13.88 21.35
C SER A 350 -13.70 13.77 22.42
N ARG A 351 -14.32 12.60 22.56
CA ARG A 351 -15.50 12.34 23.41
C ARG A 351 -16.72 13.21 23.08
N SER A 352 -16.80 13.76 21.88
CA SER A 352 -17.99 14.44 21.38
C SER A 352 -19.20 13.50 21.26
N TYR A 353 -18.95 12.21 21.07
CA TYR A 353 -19.95 11.14 21.06
C TYR A 353 -19.62 10.11 22.13
N PHE A 354 -20.59 9.26 22.49
CA PHE A 354 -20.48 8.28 23.56
C PHE A 354 -19.68 7.00 23.21
N SER A 355 -18.90 7.03 22.13
CA SER A 355 -18.11 5.84 21.70
C SER A 355 -17.13 5.33 22.75
N TRP A 356 -16.63 6.19 23.63
CA TRP A 356 -15.73 5.84 24.73
C TRP A 356 -16.36 4.90 25.77
N LEU A 357 -17.70 4.84 25.85
CA LEU A 357 -18.43 3.89 26.71
C LEU A 357 -18.49 2.46 26.11
N PHE A 358 -18.26 2.33 24.79
CA PHE A 358 -18.49 1.09 24.04
C PHE A 358 -17.21 0.59 23.40
N GLY A 359 -16.18 0.30 24.18
CA GLY A 359 -14.81 0.02 23.73
C GLY A 359 -14.63 -1.14 22.75
N LYS A 360 -15.61 -2.07 22.62
CA LYS A 360 -15.57 -3.19 21.65
C LYS A 360 -16.51 -3.02 20.46
N LYS A 361 -17.28 -1.93 20.40
CA LYS A 361 -18.24 -1.69 19.33
C LYS A 361 -17.52 -1.46 18.00
N LYS A 362 -18.06 -2.05 16.93
CA LYS A 362 -17.69 -1.73 15.55
C LYS A 362 -18.63 -0.65 15.02
N TYR A 363 -18.10 0.25 14.19
CA TYR A 363 -18.80 1.43 13.69
C TYR A 363 -18.93 1.36 12.17
N ASN A 364 -19.97 2.00 11.64
CA ASN A 364 -20.20 2.18 10.21
C ASN A 364 -20.21 3.69 9.87
N PRO A 365 -19.06 4.35 9.83
CA PRO A 365 -19.01 5.74 9.41
C PRO A 365 -19.28 5.87 7.91
N ASP A 366 -19.93 6.98 7.53
CA ASP A 366 -19.97 7.42 6.14
C ASP A 366 -18.72 8.26 5.80
N CYS A 367 -18.53 8.55 4.50
CA CYS A 367 -17.37 9.26 3.99
C CYS A 367 -17.49 10.80 4.05
N ARG A 368 -18.48 11.35 4.75
CA ARG A 368 -18.61 12.80 4.93
C ARG A 368 -17.54 13.36 5.87
N ILE A 369 -17.03 14.52 5.53
CA ILE A 369 -16.23 15.32 6.47
C ILE A 369 -17.17 15.89 7.55
N LYS A 370 -17.01 15.46 8.81
CA LYS A 370 -17.79 15.94 9.93
C LYS A 370 -17.07 17.10 10.61
N GLY A 371 -17.40 18.30 10.19
CA GLY A 371 -16.80 19.56 10.62
C GLY A 371 -16.34 20.42 9.45
N GLY A 372 -15.82 21.61 9.74
CA GLY A 372 -15.28 22.52 8.73
C GLY A 372 -13.76 22.43 8.65
N GLN A 373 -13.21 22.61 7.46
CA GLN A 373 -11.76 22.81 7.28
C GLN A 373 -11.34 24.12 7.96
N ARG A 374 -10.22 24.08 8.67
CA ARG A 374 -9.68 25.21 9.43
C ARG A 374 -8.17 25.30 9.23
N HIS A 375 -7.59 26.41 9.64
CA HIS A 375 -6.14 26.50 9.76
C HIS A 375 -5.63 25.56 10.85
N MET A 376 -4.41 25.08 10.69
CA MET A 376 -3.78 24.16 11.63
C MET A 376 -3.80 24.71 13.08
N ILE A 377 -4.30 23.91 13.99
CA ILE A 377 -4.29 24.19 15.43
C ILE A 377 -3.21 23.32 16.07
N MET A 378 -2.29 23.94 16.82
CA MET A 378 -1.25 23.22 17.56
C MET A 378 -1.86 22.67 18.86
N SER A 379 -2.46 21.50 18.81
CA SER A 379 -3.20 20.87 19.91
C SER A 379 -2.47 19.70 20.56
N ALA A 380 -1.30 19.31 20.04
CA ALA A 380 -0.55 18.10 20.39
C ALA A 380 -1.37 16.79 20.27
N GLU A 381 -2.41 16.79 19.46
CA GLU A 381 -3.21 15.58 19.21
C GLU A 381 -2.45 14.56 18.36
N TYR A 382 -1.67 15.02 17.39
CA TYR A 382 -0.90 14.13 16.50
C TYR A 382 0.12 13.31 17.29
N GLU A 383 0.78 13.91 18.28
CA GLU A 383 1.77 13.27 19.16
C GLU A 383 1.19 12.09 19.96
N ARG A 384 -0.13 12.06 20.15
CA ARG A 384 -0.83 10.99 20.88
C ARG A 384 -0.96 9.71 20.04
N VAL A 385 -0.97 9.84 18.71
CA VAL A 385 -1.20 8.73 17.79
C VAL A 385 0.00 8.42 16.89
N PHE A 386 1.05 9.20 17.00
CA PHE A 386 2.26 9.08 16.18
C PHE A 386 3.37 8.37 16.97
N PRO A 387 3.63 7.07 16.73
CA PRO A 387 4.58 6.28 17.52
C PRO A 387 6.02 6.33 16.99
N MET A 388 6.41 7.37 16.27
CA MET A 388 7.78 7.59 15.78
C MET A 388 8.46 8.69 16.60
N ASP A 389 9.79 8.69 16.62
CA ASP A 389 10.60 9.73 17.28
C ASP A 389 10.72 10.98 16.39
N VAL A 390 9.58 11.54 16.06
CA VAL A 390 9.39 12.75 15.25
C VAL A 390 8.37 13.62 15.92
N LEU A 391 8.47 14.94 15.76
CA LEU A 391 7.49 15.91 16.23
C LEU A 391 6.49 16.25 15.12
N PRO A 392 5.39 15.48 14.95
CA PRO A 392 4.54 15.53 13.77
C PRO A 392 3.87 16.89 13.58
N SER A 393 3.39 17.54 14.64
CA SER A 393 2.75 18.86 14.54
C SER A 393 3.73 19.94 14.05
N PHE A 394 4.98 19.90 14.52
CA PHE A 394 6.01 20.86 14.08
C PHE A 394 6.48 20.56 12.67
N LEU A 395 6.61 19.28 12.30
CA LEU A 395 6.99 18.87 10.94
C LEU A 395 5.95 19.32 9.92
N ILE A 396 4.66 19.06 10.17
CA ILE A 396 3.58 19.53 9.27
C ILE A 396 3.61 21.05 9.11
N LYS A 397 3.85 21.77 10.19
CA LYS A 397 3.95 23.24 10.14
C LYS A 397 5.15 23.70 9.31
N ALA A 398 6.32 23.06 9.46
CA ALA A 398 7.50 23.34 8.65
C ALA A 398 7.27 23.08 7.15
N ILE A 399 6.53 22.00 6.82
CA ILE A 399 6.15 21.71 5.43
C ILE A 399 5.22 22.80 4.88
N ILE A 400 4.17 23.18 5.62
CA ILE A 400 3.21 24.21 5.19
C ILE A 400 3.91 25.56 4.97
N THR A 401 4.91 25.89 5.78
CA THR A 401 5.66 27.16 5.64
C THR A 401 6.80 27.09 4.64
N GLY A 402 7.10 25.92 4.05
CA GLY A 402 8.18 25.73 3.09
C GLY A 402 9.58 25.83 3.69
N ASP A 403 9.73 25.66 5.01
CA ASP A 403 11.01 25.76 5.72
C ASP A 403 11.76 24.43 5.63
N ILE A 404 12.59 24.26 4.61
CA ILE A 404 13.30 23.01 4.30
C ILE A 404 14.27 22.63 5.43
N ASP A 405 15.04 23.58 5.95
CA ASP A 405 16.00 23.33 7.02
C ASP A 405 15.31 22.75 8.26
N ARG A 406 14.14 23.29 8.62
CA ARG A 406 13.32 22.75 9.71
C ARG A 406 12.70 21.40 9.38
N GLN A 407 12.27 21.17 8.15
CA GLN A 407 11.77 19.86 7.74
C GLN A 407 12.84 18.79 7.94
N GLU A 408 14.07 19.05 7.52
CA GLU A 408 15.21 18.15 7.73
C GLU A 408 15.51 17.94 9.20
N ALA A 409 15.59 19.01 9.98
CA ALA A 409 15.84 18.94 11.43
C ALA A 409 14.75 18.19 12.21
N LEU A 410 13.51 18.17 11.70
CA LEU A 410 12.35 17.53 12.32
C LEU A 410 12.08 16.12 11.79
N GLY A 411 12.94 15.56 10.92
CA GLY A 411 12.90 14.16 10.53
C GLY A 411 12.01 13.86 9.31
N ILE A 412 11.90 14.78 8.33
CA ILE A 412 11.12 14.54 7.11
C ILE A 412 11.60 13.31 6.33
N TYR A 413 12.88 12.95 6.43
CA TYR A 413 13.45 11.77 5.76
C TYR A 413 12.90 10.44 6.28
N GLU A 414 12.40 10.41 7.52
CA GLU A 414 11.92 9.20 8.16
C GLU A 414 10.46 8.87 7.86
N VAL A 415 9.69 9.84 7.37
CA VAL A 415 8.24 9.73 7.24
C VAL A 415 7.79 9.52 5.79
N ALA A 416 6.58 8.95 5.67
CA ALA A 416 5.82 8.92 4.43
C ALA A 416 4.36 9.29 4.70
N PRO A 417 3.57 9.57 3.65
CA PRO A 417 2.17 9.98 3.81
C PRO A 417 1.35 9.06 4.71
N GLU A 418 1.47 7.75 4.54
CA GLU A 418 0.71 6.75 5.30
C GLU A 418 0.98 6.78 6.81
N ASP A 419 2.12 7.29 7.25
CA ASP A 419 2.45 7.41 8.67
C ASP A 419 1.59 8.48 9.36
N PHE A 420 1.09 9.45 8.58
CA PHE A 420 0.18 10.50 9.05
C PHE A 420 -1.30 10.15 8.95
N ALA A 421 -1.69 9.01 8.42
CA ALA A 421 -3.08 8.63 8.19
C ALA A 421 -3.95 8.67 9.47
N VAL A 422 -3.41 8.20 10.59
CA VAL A 422 -4.11 8.23 11.89
C VAL A 422 -4.19 9.66 12.44
N ALA A 423 -3.14 10.46 12.29
CA ALA A 423 -3.13 11.86 12.69
C ALA A 423 -4.14 12.68 11.87
N GLU A 424 -4.21 12.45 10.56
CA GLU A 424 -5.20 13.05 9.66
C GLU A 424 -6.64 12.72 10.07
N TYR A 425 -6.90 11.46 10.41
CA TYR A 425 -8.23 11.02 10.87
C TYR A 425 -8.70 11.78 12.13
N ILE A 426 -7.80 11.99 13.09
CA ILE A 426 -8.16 12.68 14.34
C ILE A 426 -8.08 14.21 14.24
N ASP A 427 -7.51 14.74 13.17
CA ASP A 427 -7.28 16.19 13.04
C ASP A 427 -8.59 16.99 13.16
N SER A 428 -8.63 17.88 14.16
CA SER A 428 -9.77 18.77 14.38
C SER A 428 -9.87 19.88 13.33
N SER A 429 -8.76 20.21 12.66
CA SER A 429 -8.69 21.21 11.59
C SER A 429 -9.08 20.67 10.21
N LYS A 430 -9.17 19.35 10.05
CA LYS A 430 -9.49 18.65 8.82
C LYS A 430 -8.50 18.94 7.67
N LEU A 431 -7.22 19.00 8.01
CA LEU A 431 -6.15 19.11 7.03
C LEU A 431 -5.89 17.76 6.36
N GLU A 432 -5.54 17.79 5.10
CA GLU A 432 -5.08 16.62 4.34
C GLU A 432 -3.59 16.39 4.60
N LEU A 433 -3.25 15.82 5.76
CA LEU A 433 -1.87 15.70 6.23
C LEU A 433 -1.03 14.81 5.29
N GLN A 434 -1.62 13.74 4.77
CA GLN A 434 -0.95 12.84 3.84
C GLN A 434 -0.56 13.58 2.54
N ARG A 435 -1.46 14.44 2.03
CA ARG A 435 -1.16 15.28 0.86
C ARG A 435 -0.06 16.29 1.15
N ILE A 436 -0.12 16.97 2.30
CA ILE A 436 0.90 17.93 2.74
C ILE A 436 2.27 17.25 2.82
N VAL A 437 2.35 16.07 3.44
CA VAL A 437 3.61 15.30 3.52
C VAL A 437 4.11 14.89 2.14
N ARG A 438 3.22 14.43 1.24
CA ARG A 438 3.61 14.09 -0.13
C ARG A 438 4.21 15.28 -0.88
N GLU A 439 3.55 16.44 -0.81
CA GLU A 439 4.04 17.67 -1.42
C GLU A 439 5.40 18.10 -0.84
N GLY A 440 5.57 18.02 0.49
CA GLY A 440 6.84 18.31 1.14
C GLY A 440 7.97 17.40 0.69
N LEU A 441 7.72 16.09 0.62
CA LEU A 441 8.70 15.11 0.13
C LEU A 441 9.05 15.33 -1.35
N ASP A 442 8.08 15.72 -2.19
CA ASP A 442 8.31 15.99 -3.61
C ASP A 442 9.14 17.27 -3.84
N ILE A 443 8.93 18.30 -3.01
CA ILE A 443 9.73 19.54 -3.03
C ILE A 443 11.15 19.21 -2.58
N LEU A 444 11.29 18.55 -1.43
CA LEU A 444 12.60 18.18 -0.87
C LEU A 444 13.43 17.32 -1.83
N ARG A 445 12.77 16.38 -2.53
CA ARG A 445 13.44 15.56 -3.55
C ARG A 445 14.00 16.40 -4.68
N LYS A 446 13.26 17.43 -5.14
CA LYS A 446 13.71 18.32 -6.21
C LYS A 446 14.87 19.22 -5.80
N GLU A 447 14.92 19.63 -4.54
CA GLU A 447 16.01 20.44 -4.00
C GLU A 447 17.30 19.62 -3.82
N ASN A 448 17.17 18.30 -3.57
CA ASN A 448 18.30 17.39 -3.34
C ASN A 448 18.72 16.59 -4.60
N SER A 449 18.11 16.84 -5.78
CA SER A 449 18.39 16.12 -7.05
C SER A 449 19.37 16.83 -7.99
#